data_87f9ef7cf9a416106a96866e299f3e07
#
_entry.id   87f9ef7cf9a416106a96866e299f3e07
#
_cell.length_a   1.000
_cell.length_b   1.000
_cell.length_c   1.000
_cell.angle_alpha   90.00
_cell.angle_beta   90.00
_cell.angle_gamma   90.00
#
_symmetry.space_group_name_H-M   'P 1'
#
loop_
_entity.id
_entity.type
_entity.pdbx_description
1 polymer ?
#
loop_
_entity_poly.entity_id
_entity_poly.type
_entity_poly.pdbx_seq_one_letter_code
_entity_poly.pdbx_strand_id
1 'polypeptide(L)'
;MLRTAKRVFPAAGNRNGSNVNNVQNNGNYWSATENNSNNANNLNFNSNEANMNNNNRNNGQSVRLVQHLSYDETLLTDLFRAYYDARKNKRNTKSQLRFELNLESNLISLYHQLRKRKYKPSPSICFVIEDSVKREVFASEFRDRVVHHLYWNYVAGLFERLFVYDSYSCRKGKGTLKGIERLEHHIRSVTHNFTRSAYILQLDIQGYFMHIRRSVLKEIVLEVLHRYGYTDPLLLYLTDVIIDKDPLKNCRYCGRLTDWDGLPDSKCLSKQPSGVGLPIGDLTSQLFSNIFLNKLDRFIVYQLGFKHYGRYVDDFWLIDESKEKLQDAIAKISSFLSSIGMTLHPKKIRLHPCTDKISFLGAVCSPWHRHTSKRTTQKFKNKLLLMESNCSKEKIDDSARKNISACINSYLGYLGHFSADTYVCKMLVDSILLEHFSIHKTSNARYGKVKMLKDSLK
;
A
#
# COMPACT_ATOMS: atom_id res chain seq x y z
N MET A 1 -29.80 4.97 -7.42
CA MET A 1 -29.15 4.63 -8.69
C MET A 1 -28.97 5.83 -9.63
N LEU A 2 -29.99 6.62 -9.91
CA LEU A 2 -29.92 7.74 -10.85
C LEU A 2 -28.97 8.90 -10.45
N ARG A 3 -28.83 9.18 -9.15
CA ARG A 3 -27.82 10.17 -8.65
C ARG A 3 -26.37 9.73 -8.83
N THR A 4 -26.13 8.43 -8.92
CA THR A 4 -24.77 7.88 -9.15
C THR A 4 -24.40 7.94 -10.64
N ALA A 5 -25.38 7.83 -11.54
CA ALA A 5 -25.16 7.95 -12.99
C ALA A 5 -24.63 9.34 -13.39
N LYS A 6 -25.10 10.41 -12.76
CA LYS A 6 -24.60 11.78 -13.00
C LYS A 6 -23.11 11.97 -12.74
N ARG A 7 -22.52 11.22 -11.79
CA ARG A 7 -21.09 11.28 -11.48
C ARG A 7 -20.20 10.45 -12.40
N VAL A 8 -20.79 9.45 -13.06
CA VAL A 8 -20.05 8.50 -13.91
C VAL A 8 -20.09 8.91 -15.38
N PHE A 9 -21.14 9.64 -15.79
CA PHE A 9 -21.35 10.02 -17.19
C PHE A 9 -21.43 11.54 -17.31
N PRO A 10 -20.37 12.21 -17.79
CA PRO A 10 -20.46 13.62 -18.13
C PRO A 10 -21.51 13.82 -19.23
N ALA A 11 -22.24 14.90 -19.14
CA ALA A 11 -23.23 15.26 -20.15
C ALA A 11 -22.53 15.46 -21.51
N ALA A 12 -22.88 14.63 -22.48
CA ALA A 12 -22.26 14.64 -23.80
C ALA A 12 -23.06 15.47 -24.83
N GLY A 13 -24.21 15.98 -24.43
CA GLY A 13 -25.15 16.65 -25.36
C GLY A 13 -25.83 15.68 -26.31
N ASN A 14 -26.66 16.20 -27.18
CA ASN A 14 -27.31 15.45 -28.25
C ASN A 14 -27.03 16.11 -29.61
N ARG A 15 -27.09 15.31 -30.67
CA ARG A 15 -26.84 15.75 -32.04
C ARG A 15 -28.12 15.69 -32.84
N ASN A 16 -28.43 16.78 -33.51
CA ASN A 16 -29.50 16.85 -34.51
C ASN A 16 -28.92 17.32 -35.84
N GLY A 17 -28.81 16.40 -36.80
CA GLY A 17 -28.07 16.66 -38.04
C GLY A 17 -26.58 16.94 -37.80
N SER A 18 -26.09 18.09 -38.29
CA SER A 18 -24.69 18.54 -38.11
C SER A 18 -24.43 19.30 -36.81
N ASN A 19 -25.50 19.66 -36.06
CA ASN A 19 -25.40 20.47 -34.85
C ASN A 19 -25.31 19.60 -33.60
N VAL A 20 -24.47 19.99 -32.67
CA VAL A 20 -24.36 19.38 -31.34
C VAL A 20 -24.91 20.34 -30.30
N ASN A 21 -26.03 19.96 -29.66
CA ASN A 21 -26.74 20.78 -28.72
C ASN A 21 -26.55 20.29 -27.27
N ASN A 22 -26.73 21.20 -26.33
CA ASN A 22 -26.73 20.89 -24.88
C ASN A 22 -25.49 20.18 -24.35
N VAL A 23 -24.32 20.46 -24.94
CA VAL A 23 -23.03 19.94 -24.42
C VAL A 23 -22.81 20.45 -23.00
N GLN A 24 -22.51 19.54 -22.08
CA GLN A 24 -22.30 19.77 -20.64
C GLN A 24 -23.58 19.98 -19.80
N ASN A 25 -24.74 20.31 -20.38
CA ASN A 25 -25.97 20.56 -19.63
C ASN A 25 -26.88 19.34 -19.56
N ASN A 26 -27.04 18.61 -20.67
CA ASN A 26 -27.89 17.42 -20.78
C ASN A 26 -27.11 16.24 -21.35
N GLY A 27 -27.38 15.06 -20.85
CA GLY A 27 -26.84 13.80 -21.37
C GLY A 27 -27.98 12.91 -21.89
N ASN A 28 -27.88 12.49 -23.16
CA ASN A 28 -28.80 11.54 -23.78
C ASN A 28 -27.99 10.31 -24.24
N TYR A 29 -28.44 9.14 -23.82
CA TYR A 29 -27.81 7.87 -24.17
C TYR A 29 -28.86 6.87 -24.61
N TRP A 30 -28.60 6.20 -25.74
CA TRP A 30 -29.50 5.12 -26.19
C TRP A 30 -29.52 3.97 -25.20
N SER A 31 -30.69 3.42 -24.92
CA SER A 31 -30.84 2.13 -24.27
C SER A 31 -30.70 0.99 -25.30
N ALA A 32 -30.39 -0.22 -24.84
CA ALA A 32 -30.42 -1.39 -25.69
C ALA A 32 -31.85 -1.83 -26.09
N THR A 33 -32.90 -1.21 -25.50
CA THR A 33 -34.29 -1.59 -25.73
C THR A 33 -34.89 -0.72 -26.81
N GLU A 34 -35.33 -1.34 -27.88
CA GLU A 34 -36.12 -0.70 -28.93
C GLU A 34 -37.55 -0.46 -28.43
N ASN A 35 -38.13 0.66 -28.85
CA ASN A 35 -39.52 0.94 -28.56
C ASN A 35 -40.41 0.62 -29.77
N ASN A 36 -39.96 0.98 -30.97
CA ASN A 36 -40.61 0.62 -32.25
C ASN A 36 -39.61 0.83 -33.42
N SER A 37 -40.04 0.56 -34.65
CA SER A 37 -39.19 0.67 -35.84
C SER A 37 -38.51 2.03 -36.04
N ASN A 38 -39.12 3.10 -35.57
CA ASN A 38 -38.61 4.47 -35.76
C ASN A 38 -38.01 5.10 -34.50
N ASN A 39 -38.34 4.59 -33.32
CA ASN A 39 -37.94 5.15 -32.05
C ASN A 39 -37.24 4.13 -31.18
N ALA A 40 -36.28 4.59 -30.39
CA ALA A 40 -35.60 3.80 -29.35
C ALA A 40 -35.67 4.55 -28.01
N ASN A 41 -35.67 3.78 -26.92
CA ASN A 41 -35.58 4.36 -25.59
C ASN A 41 -34.19 4.94 -25.38
N ASN A 42 -34.11 6.10 -24.76
CA ASN A 42 -32.87 6.71 -24.33
C ASN A 42 -32.94 7.19 -22.89
N LEU A 43 -31.84 7.17 -22.24
CA LEU A 43 -31.67 7.79 -20.93
C LEU A 43 -31.29 9.25 -21.11
N ASN A 44 -32.16 10.14 -20.67
CA ASN A 44 -31.93 11.58 -20.66
C ASN A 44 -31.71 12.03 -19.22
N PHE A 45 -30.67 12.82 -18.98
CA PHE A 45 -30.49 13.51 -17.70
C PHE A 45 -29.99 14.94 -17.92
N ASN A 46 -30.55 15.85 -17.18
CA ASN A 46 -30.16 17.26 -17.09
C ASN A 46 -29.60 17.56 -15.70
N SER A 47 -29.42 18.83 -15.39
CA SER A 47 -28.89 19.27 -14.09
C SER A 47 -29.67 18.77 -12.89
N ASN A 48 -30.99 18.50 -13.04
CA ASN A 48 -31.90 18.21 -11.93
C ASN A 48 -32.56 16.82 -11.99
N GLU A 49 -32.74 16.25 -13.19
CA GLU A 49 -33.55 15.05 -13.38
C GLU A 49 -32.86 14.03 -14.32
N ALA A 50 -33.23 12.77 -14.18
CA ALA A 50 -32.90 11.72 -15.11
C ALA A 50 -34.15 10.91 -15.46
N ASN A 51 -34.49 10.90 -16.72
CA ASN A 51 -35.75 10.29 -17.23
C ASN A 51 -35.45 9.35 -18.40
N MET A 52 -36.26 8.31 -18.53
CA MET A 52 -36.28 7.47 -19.73
C MET A 52 -37.24 8.12 -20.74
N ASN A 53 -36.71 8.49 -21.87
CA ASN A 53 -37.45 9.11 -22.95
C ASN A 53 -37.43 8.23 -24.20
N ASN A 54 -38.39 8.50 -25.08
CA ASN A 54 -38.52 7.85 -26.36
C ASN A 54 -38.14 8.86 -27.45
N ASN A 55 -37.10 8.58 -28.20
CA ASN A 55 -36.60 9.48 -29.23
C ASN A 55 -36.47 8.81 -30.60
N ASN A 56 -36.63 9.62 -31.66
CA ASN A 56 -36.41 9.17 -33.03
C ASN A 56 -34.95 8.72 -33.24
N ARG A 57 -34.77 7.59 -33.87
CA ARG A 57 -33.44 6.99 -34.13
C ARG A 57 -32.53 7.82 -35.02
N ASN A 58 -33.10 8.75 -35.80
CA ASN A 58 -32.34 9.67 -36.64
C ASN A 58 -31.61 10.75 -35.82
N ASN A 59 -31.97 10.95 -34.57
CA ASN A 59 -31.24 11.85 -33.69
C ASN A 59 -29.96 11.14 -33.20
N GLY A 60 -28.80 11.56 -33.68
CA GLY A 60 -27.50 11.02 -33.24
C GLY A 60 -27.25 11.33 -31.76
N GLN A 61 -27.30 10.31 -30.92
CA GLN A 61 -27.01 10.40 -29.48
C GLN A 61 -25.79 9.58 -29.18
N SER A 62 -25.09 9.92 -28.10
CA SER A 62 -23.93 9.17 -27.67
C SER A 62 -24.34 7.74 -27.30
N VAL A 63 -23.83 6.74 -28.00
CA VAL A 63 -24.03 5.34 -27.64
C VAL A 63 -22.98 4.97 -26.60
N ARG A 64 -23.45 4.75 -25.39
CA ARG A 64 -22.65 4.12 -24.35
C ARG A 64 -23.39 2.86 -23.91
N LEU A 65 -22.78 1.71 -24.14
CA LEU A 65 -23.30 0.45 -23.63
C LEU A 65 -23.29 0.52 -22.09
N VAL A 66 -24.43 0.88 -21.51
CA VAL A 66 -24.70 0.66 -20.09
C VAL A 66 -25.33 -0.73 -20.01
N GLN A 67 -24.50 -1.74 -19.99
CA GLN A 67 -24.94 -3.09 -19.68
C GLN A 67 -25.25 -3.11 -18.18
N HIS A 68 -26.51 -3.35 -17.79
CA HIS A 68 -26.84 -3.81 -16.45
C HIS A 68 -26.26 -5.23 -16.29
N LEU A 69 -25.00 -5.30 -15.89
CA LEU A 69 -24.40 -6.57 -15.51
C LEU A 69 -25.19 -7.10 -14.33
N SER A 70 -25.65 -8.33 -14.43
CA SER A 70 -26.18 -9.07 -13.28
C SER A 70 -25.10 -9.09 -12.17
N TYR A 71 -25.47 -9.30 -10.93
CA TYR A 71 -24.49 -9.47 -9.82
C TYR A 71 -23.41 -10.49 -10.18
N ASP A 72 -23.81 -11.55 -10.88
CA ASP A 72 -22.92 -12.60 -11.33
C ASP A 72 -21.88 -12.13 -12.36
N GLU A 73 -22.28 -11.32 -13.32
CA GLU A 73 -21.39 -10.74 -14.34
C GLU A 73 -20.44 -9.70 -13.71
N THR A 74 -20.91 -8.97 -12.71
CA THR A 74 -20.11 -8.00 -11.98
C THR A 74 -18.98 -8.69 -11.21
N LEU A 75 -19.28 -9.78 -10.50
CA LEU A 75 -18.27 -10.56 -9.75
C LEU A 75 -17.19 -11.13 -10.68
N LEU A 76 -17.57 -11.67 -11.84
CA LEU A 76 -16.60 -12.20 -12.80
C LEU A 76 -15.68 -11.08 -13.34
N THR A 77 -16.25 -9.93 -13.69
CA THR A 77 -15.50 -8.76 -14.16
C THR A 77 -14.54 -8.25 -13.07
N ASP A 78 -14.98 -8.21 -11.82
CA ASP A 78 -14.16 -7.77 -10.70
C ASP A 78 -13.02 -8.77 -10.39
N LEU A 79 -13.24 -10.07 -10.62
CA LEU A 79 -12.19 -11.09 -10.54
C LEU A 79 -11.11 -10.89 -11.61
N PHE A 80 -11.49 -10.61 -12.86
CA PHE A 80 -10.52 -10.27 -13.89
C PHE A 80 -9.71 -9.03 -13.53
N ARG A 81 -10.36 -7.98 -13.04
CA ARG A 81 -9.69 -6.77 -12.55
C ARG A 81 -8.71 -7.10 -11.42
N ALA A 82 -9.15 -7.87 -10.43
CA ALA A 82 -8.32 -8.32 -9.31
C ALA A 82 -7.13 -9.17 -9.75
N TYR A 83 -7.30 -10.02 -10.77
CA TYR A 83 -6.20 -10.75 -11.39
C TYR A 83 -5.15 -9.82 -12.00
N TYR A 84 -5.55 -8.82 -12.80
CA TYR A 84 -4.60 -7.86 -13.35
C TYR A 84 -3.88 -7.05 -12.27
N ASP A 85 -4.58 -6.68 -11.20
CA ASP A 85 -3.97 -6.00 -10.04
C ASP A 85 -2.98 -6.91 -9.32
N ALA A 86 -3.31 -8.19 -9.10
CA ALA A 86 -2.43 -9.18 -8.48
C ALA A 86 -1.18 -9.47 -9.32
N ARG A 87 -1.32 -9.45 -10.65
CA ARG A 87 -0.24 -9.68 -11.62
C ARG A 87 0.75 -8.52 -11.70
N LYS A 88 0.28 -7.31 -11.41
CA LYS A 88 1.09 -6.10 -11.47
C LYS A 88 2.31 -6.22 -10.54
N ASN A 89 3.52 -6.04 -11.09
CA ASN A 89 4.79 -6.15 -10.35
C ASN A 89 5.09 -7.56 -9.74
N LYS A 90 4.40 -8.61 -10.14
CA LYS A 90 4.60 -10.00 -9.66
C LYS A 90 4.69 -11.01 -10.81
N ARG A 91 5.26 -10.60 -11.93
CA ARG A 91 5.45 -11.45 -13.10
C ARG A 91 6.59 -12.46 -12.85
N ASN A 92 6.49 -13.63 -13.46
CA ASN A 92 7.51 -14.69 -13.46
C ASN A 92 7.70 -15.45 -12.12
N THR A 93 6.75 -15.38 -11.19
CA THR A 93 6.75 -16.31 -10.06
C THR A 93 6.15 -17.65 -10.47
N LYS A 94 6.71 -18.77 -9.98
CA LYS A 94 6.20 -20.13 -10.33
C LYS A 94 4.70 -20.27 -10.08
N SER A 95 4.18 -19.72 -8.99
CA SER A 95 2.76 -19.76 -8.64
C SER A 95 1.90 -18.99 -9.64
N GLN A 96 2.36 -17.80 -10.05
CA GLN A 96 1.67 -16.98 -11.03
C GLN A 96 1.66 -17.64 -12.41
N LEU A 97 2.81 -18.10 -12.91
CA LEU A 97 2.91 -18.77 -14.20
C LEU A 97 2.00 -20.02 -14.25
N ARG A 98 1.99 -20.84 -13.18
CA ARG A 98 1.10 -22.01 -13.08
C ARG A 98 -0.37 -21.62 -13.14
N PHE A 99 -0.76 -20.51 -12.52
CA PHE A 99 -2.13 -20.02 -12.58
C PHE A 99 -2.51 -19.54 -13.99
N GLU A 100 -1.58 -18.88 -14.68
CA GLU A 100 -1.80 -18.32 -16.03
C GLU A 100 -1.83 -19.38 -17.14
N LEU A 101 -1.24 -20.57 -16.94
CA LEU A 101 -1.34 -21.66 -17.92
C LEU A 101 -2.80 -22.08 -18.22
N ASN A 102 -3.71 -21.93 -17.25
CA ASN A 102 -5.13 -22.22 -17.40
C ASN A 102 -5.96 -21.05 -16.83
N LEU A 103 -5.67 -19.83 -17.27
CA LEU A 103 -6.18 -18.61 -16.67
C LEU A 103 -7.70 -18.56 -16.58
N GLU A 104 -8.38 -18.75 -17.70
CA GLU A 104 -9.84 -18.67 -17.80
C GLU A 104 -10.51 -19.72 -16.91
N SER A 105 -10.08 -20.98 -17.02
CA SER A 105 -10.61 -22.08 -16.22
C SER A 105 -10.38 -21.83 -14.71
N ASN A 106 -9.22 -21.32 -14.34
CA ASN A 106 -8.90 -21.00 -12.95
C ASN A 106 -9.75 -19.84 -12.41
N LEU A 107 -9.99 -18.79 -13.20
CA LEU A 107 -10.85 -17.68 -12.80
C LEU A 107 -12.32 -18.10 -12.73
N ILE A 108 -12.82 -18.88 -13.68
CA ILE A 108 -14.19 -19.41 -13.67
C ILE A 108 -14.39 -20.35 -12.47
N SER A 109 -13.45 -21.23 -12.18
CA SER A 109 -13.49 -22.09 -10.99
C SER A 109 -13.54 -21.26 -9.71
N LEU A 110 -12.71 -20.22 -9.62
CA LEU A 110 -12.68 -19.30 -8.47
C LEU A 110 -13.99 -18.52 -8.34
N TYR A 111 -14.55 -18.03 -9.45
CA TYR A 111 -15.84 -17.39 -9.51
C TYR A 111 -16.96 -18.27 -8.93
N HIS A 112 -17.05 -19.55 -9.36
CA HIS A 112 -18.06 -20.48 -8.84
C HIS A 112 -17.90 -20.76 -7.34
N GLN A 113 -16.66 -20.84 -6.86
CA GLN A 113 -16.38 -21.04 -5.44
C GLN A 113 -16.80 -19.81 -4.60
N LEU A 114 -16.51 -18.60 -5.09
CA LEU A 114 -16.88 -17.35 -4.43
C LEU A 114 -18.39 -17.13 -4.45
N ARG A 115 -19.05 -17.31 -5.59
CA ARG A 115 -20.50 -17.22 -5.73
C ARG A 115 -21.24 -18.14 -4.75
N LYS A 116 -20.76 -19.37 -4.60
CA LYS A 116 -21.33 -20.36 -3.68
C LYS A 116 -20.84 -20.20 -2.23
N ARG A 117 -19.97 -19.22 -1.94
CA ARG A 117 -19.31 -19.06 -0.64
C ARG A 117 -18.64 -20.35 -0.14
N LYS A 118 -17.99 -21.07 -1.04
CA LYS A 118 -17.24 -22.31 -0.77
C LYS A 118 -15.74 -22.16 -1.03
N TYR A 119 -15.27 -20.93 -1.24
CA TYR A 119 -13.84 -20.66 -1.39
C TYR A 119 -13.09 -21.04 -0.12
N LYS A 120 -12.01 -21.77 -0.28
CA LYS A 120 -11.06 -22.08 0.81
C LYS A 120 -9.67 -21.61 0.38
N PRO A 121 -8.96 -20.84 1.22
CA PRO A 121 -7.58 -20.46 0.93
C PRO A 121 -6.66 -21.67 0.78
N SER A 122 -5.71 -21.58 -0.13
CA SER A 122 -4.65 -22.56 -0.30
C SER A 122 -3.65 -22.51 0.86
N PRO A 123 -2.86 -23.57 1.10
CA PRO A 123 -1.76 -23.53 2.04
C PRO A 123 -0.78 -22.40 1.73
N SER A 124 -0.26 -21.76 2.76
CA SER A 124 0.74 -20.69 2.61
C SER A 124 2.12 -21.28 2.31
N ILE A 125 2.99 -20.46 1.72
CA ILE A 125 4.41 -20.77 1.55
C ILE A 125 5.17 -19.92 2.56
N CYS A 126 5.86 -20.56 3.49
CA CYS A 126 6.64 -19.93 4.54
C CYS A 126 8.13 -19.92 4.18
N PHE A 127 8.78 -18.78 4.35
CA PHE A 127 10.23 -18.64 4.18
C PHE A 127 10.73 -17.46 5.02
N VAL A 128 12.04 -17.46 5.31
CA VAL A 128 12.69 -16.37 6.03
C VAL A 128 13.37 -15.43 5.04
N ILE A 129 13.20 -14.13 5.27
CA ILE A 129 13.98 -13.09 4.58
C ILE A 129 14.88 -12.39 5.59
N GLU A 130 16.12 -12.12 5.17
CA GLU A 130 17.08 -11.36 5.94
C GLU A 130 17.50 -10.11 5.15
N ASP A 131 16.83 -9.00 5.43
CA ASP A 131 17.27 -7.70 4.86
C ASP A 131 18.04 -6.88 5.90
N SER A 132 17.45 -6.52 6.99
CA SER A 132 18.08 -5.81 8.11
C SER A 132 17.74 -6.44 9.43
N VAL A 133 16.69 -7.21 9.46
CA VAL A 133 16.21 -8.04 10.56
C VAL A 133 15.57 -9.26 9.94
N LYS A 134 15.89 -10.44 10.43
CA LYS A 134 15.23 -11.68 10.02
C LYS A 134 13.72 -11.59 10.26
N ARG A 135 12.94 -12.03 9.27
CA ARG A 135 11.48 -12.05 9.33
C ARG A 135 10.95 -13.30 8.67
N GLU A 136 10.00 -13.93 9.32
CA GLU A 136 9.20 -15.01 8.75
C GLU A 136 8.11 -14.42 7.85
N VAL A 137 8.01 -14.91 6.62
CA VAL A 137 7.06 -14.43 5.60
C VAL A 137 6.18 -15.58 5.17
N PHE A 138 4.88 -15.34 5.14
CA PHE A 138 3.86 -16.26 4.64
C PHE A 138 3.28 -15.72 3.33
N ALA A 139 3.67 -16.31 2.22
CA ALA A 139 3.17 -15.94 0.92
C ALA A 139 1.95 -16.79 0.55
N SER A 140 0.86 -16.14 0.18
CA SER A 140 -0.28 -16.82 -0.42
C SER A 140 0.00 -17.25 -1.84
N GLU A 141 -0.57 -18.37 -2.28
CA GLU A 141 -0.59 -18.80 -3.68
C GLU A 141 -1.24 -17.71 -4.56
N PHE A 142 -0.90 -17.68 -5.86
CA PHE A 142 -1.34 -16.59 -6.73
C PHE A 142 -2.87 -16.53 -6.85
N ARG A 143 -3.55 -17.69 -6.85
CA ARG A 143 -5.00 -17.78 -6.79
C ARG A 143 -5.59 -16.99 -5.60
N ASP A 144 -5.02 -17.14 -4.43
CA ASP A 144 -5.49 -16.48 -3.22
C ASP A 144 -5.13 -14.99 -3.23
N ARG A 145 -4.00 -14.62 -3.87
CA ARG A 145 -3.68 -13.19 -4.09
C ARG A 145 -4.72 -12.49 -4.94
N VAL A 146 -5.31 -13.18 -5.94
CA VAL A 146 -6.44 -12.63 -6.71
C VAL A 146 -7.62 -12.33 -5.78
N VAL A 147 -7.93 -13.22 -4.83
CA VAL A 147 -9.01 -12.99 -3.85
C VAL A 147 -8.66 -11.84 -2.88
N HIS A 148 -7.41 -11.75 -2.43
CA HIS A 148 -6.96 -10.61 -1.61
C HIS A 148 -7.10 -9.28 -2.35
N HIS A 149 -6.81 -9.23 -3.66
CA HIS A 149 -7.02 -8.03 -4.48
C HIS A 149 -8.50 -7.73 -4.69
N LEU A 150 -9.35 -8.76 -4.90
CA LEU A 150 -10.80 -8.59 -5.00
C LEU A 150 -11.36 -7.97 -3.72
N TYR A 151 -11.02 -8.53 -2.57
CA TYR A 151 -11.41 -8.00 -1.26
C TYR A 151 -10.93 -6.56 -1.06
N TRP A 152 -9.65 -6.31 -1.35
CA TRP A 152 -9.07 -4.96 -1.29
C TRP A 152 -9.86 -3.97 -2.14
N ASN A 153 -10.19 -4.31 -3.38
CA ASN A 153 -10.91 -3.44 -4.29
C ASN A 153 -12.31 -3.06 -3.76
N TYR A 154 -12.94 -3.95 -2.99
CA TYR A 154 -14.24 -3.68 -2.39
C TYR A 154 -14.16 -2.75 -1.16
N VAL A 155 -13.14 -2.88 -0.32
CA VAL A 155 -13.14 -2.23 1.00
C VAL A 155 -12.14 -1.09 1.15
N ALA A 156 -11.04 -1.07 0.37
CA ALA A 156 -9.95 -0.11 0.57
C ALA A 156 -10.42 1.35 0.49
N GLY A 157 -11.35 1.67 -0.41
CA GLY A 157 -11.90 3.01 -0.56
C GLY A 157 -12.69 3.48 0.66
N LEU A 158 -13.35 2.57 1.38
CA LEU A 158 -14.02 2.87 2.65
C LEU A 158 -12.98 3.21 3.73
N PHE A 159 -12.05 2.27 3.98
CA PHE A 159 -11.09 2.42 5.06
C PHE A 159 -10.12 3.59 4.85
N GLU A 160 -9.72 3.86 3.59
CA GLU A 160 -8.85 5.00 3.27
C GLU A 160 -9.45 6.35 3.71
N ARG A 161 -10.78 6.51 3.65
CA ARG A 161 -11.49 7.71 4.14
C ARG A 161 -11.55 7.82 5.65
N LEU A 162 -11.40 6.71 6.37
CA LEU A 162 -11.50 6.64 7.83
C LEU A 162 -10.15 6.79 8.53
N PHE A 163 -9.05 6.56 7.83
CA PHE A 163 -7.71 6.71 8.37
C PHE A 163 -7.37 8.16 8.64
N VAL A 164 -6.68 8.41 9.75
CA VAL A 164 -6.11 9.74 10.00
C VAL A 164 -5.16 10.12 8.86
N TYR A 165 -5.05 11.42 8.57
CA TYR A 165 -4.24 11.89 7.45
C TYR A 165 -2.77 11.45 7.59
N ASP A 166 -2.19 11.56 8.77
CA ASP A 166 -0.78 11.31 9.04
C ASP A 166 -0.46 9.84 9.45
N SER A 167 -1.20 8.87 8.89
CA SER A 167 -0.83 7.46 8.81
C SER A 167 -0.27 7.17 7.42
N TYR A 168 0.96 6.63 7.29
CA TYR A 168 1.69 6.66 6.02
C TYR A 168 1.94 5.31 5.37
N SER A 169 1.92 4.23 6.13
CA SER A 169 2.28 2.90 5.64
C SER A 169 1.23 2.31 4.71
N CYS A 170 1.65 1.73 3.59
CA CYS A 170 0.81 0.97 2.66
C CYS A 170 -0.44 1.73 2.15
N ARG A 171 -0.35 3.04 2.00
CA ARG A 171 -1.40 3.92 1.49
C ARG A 171 -0.95 4.62 0.22
N LYS A 172 -1.87 4.80 -0.75
CA LYS A 172 -1.58 5.49 -2.01
C LYS A 172 -1.24 6.97 -1.76
N GLY A 173 -0.15 7.44 -2.37
CA GLY A 173 0.32 8.83 -2.19
C GLY A 173 0.97 9.12 -0.82
N LYS A 174 1.18 8.09 -0.01
CA LYS A 174 1.88 8.15 1.28
C LYS A 174 3.23 7.40 1.15
N GLY A 175 3.72 6.82 2.20
CA GLY A 175 4.97 6.06 2.22
C GLY A 175 6.06 6.75 3.04
N THR A 176 7.27 6.19 2.97
CA THR A 176 8.41 6.59 3.80
C THR A 176 8.77 8.07 3.62
N LEU A 177 8.93 8.52 2.38
CA LEU A 177 9.31 9.90 2.09
C LEU A 177 8.26 10.89 2.58
N LYS A 178 6.98 10.60 2.31
CA LYS A 178 5.88 11.44 2.79
C LYS A 178 5.83 11.51 4.32
N GLY A 179 6.09 10.40 5.01
CA GLY A 179 6.18 10.38 6.47
C GLY A 179 7.29 11.29 7.01
N ILE A 180 8.47 11.28 6.38
CA ILE A 180 9.59 12.14 6.74
C ILE A 180 9.26 13.62 6.49
N GLU A 181 8.71 13.97 5.33
CA GLU A 181 8.29 15.33 4.99
C GLU A 181 7.24 15.87 5.98
N ARG A 182 6.30 15.01 6.39
CA ARG A 182 5.27 15.39 7.35
C ARG A 182 5.83 15.57 8.75
N LEU A 183 6.77 14.72 9.17
CA LEU A 183 7.46 14.92 10.45
C LEU A 183 8.15 16.29 10.50
N GLU A 184 8.93 16.64 9.48
CA GLU A 184 9.57 17.97 9.38
C GLU A 184 8.55 19.11 9.39
N HIS A 185 7.45 18.95 8.67
CA HIS A 185 6.37 19.95 8.66
C HIS A 185 5.78 20.15 10.05
N HIS A 186 5.49 19.06 10.77
CA HIS A 186 4.93 19.14 12.12
C HIS A 186 5.92 19.75 13.12
N ILE A 187 7.20 19.39 13.06
CA ILE A 187 8.25 20.00 13.88
C ILE A 187 8.29 21.53 13.65
N ARG A 188 8.38 21.96 12.40
CA ARG A 188 8.41 23.39 12.06
C ARG A 188 7.15 24.12 12.49
N SER A 189 6.00 23.48 12.35
CA SER A 189 4.71 24.06 12.74
C SER A 189 4.64 24.32 14.24
N VAL A 190 4.96 23.32 15.07
CA VAL A 190 4.91 23.44 16.55
C VAL A 190 5.96 24.40 17.06
N THR A 191 7.19 24.33 16.52
CA THR A 191 8.30 25.18 16.98
C THR A 191 8.28 26.57 16.36
N HIS A 192 7.29 26.92 15.54
CA HIS A 192 7.30 28.15 14.76
C HIS A 192 8.64 28.38 14.05
N ASN A 193 9.08 27.36 13.27
CA ASN A 193 10.40 27.34 12.62
C ASN A 193 11.57 27.46 13.59
N PHE A 194 11.53 26.69 14.70
CA PHE A 194 12.57 26.62 15.75
C PHE A 194 12.75 27.88 16.58
N THR A 195 11.75 28.77 16.61
CA THR A 195 11.72 29.95 17.50
C THR A 195 11.13 29.63 18.86
N ARG A 196 10.37 28.56 19.01
CA ARG A 196 9.77 28.07 20.24
C ARG A 196 10.26 26.68 20.60
N SER A 197 10.34 26.40 21.88
CA SER A 197 10.68 25.07 22.38
C SER A 197 9.49 24.13 22.19
N ALA A 198 9.76 22.91 21.70
CA ALA A 198 8.81 21.81 21.64
C ALA A 198 9.53 20.50 21.81
N TYR A 199 8.80 19.44 22.15
CA TYR A 199 9.31 18.12 22.41
C TYR A 199 8.65 17.11 21.48
N ILE A 200 9.39 16.06 21.13
CA ILE A 200 8.89 14.91 20.39
C ILE A 200 8.96 13.66 21.24
N LEU A 201 7.87 12.92 21.27
CA LEU A 201 7.78 11.58 21.83
C LEU A 201 7.71 10.57 20.68
N GLN A 202 8.71 9.70 20.56
CA GLN A 202 8.74 8.59 19.62
C GLN A 202 8.46 7.28 20.33
N LEU A 203 7.57 6.47 19.77
CA LEU A 203 7.06 5.23 20.33
C LEU A 203 7.02 4.14 19.26
N ASP A 204 7.13 2.89 19.70
CA ASP A 204 7.09 1.70 18.84
C ASP A 204 6.29 0.59 19.54
N ILE A 205 5.53 -0.18 18.79
CA ILE A 205 4.75 -1.30 19.34
C ILE A 205 5.55 -2.59 19.23
N GLN A 206 5.71 -3.30 20.34
CA GLN A 206 6.48 -4.53 20.37
C GLN A 206 5.79 -5.65 19.58
N GLY A 207 6.52 -6.24 18.61
CA GLY A 207 6.06 -7.42 17.88
C GLY A 207 4.73 -7.26 17.16
N TYR A 208 4.40 -6.07 16.69
CA TYR A 208 3.08 -5.63 16.27
C TYR A 208 2.30 -6.66 15.45
N PHE A 209 2.79 -7.09 14.27
CA PHE A 209 2.08 -8.04 13.40
C PHE A 209 1.83 -9.40 14.08
N MET A 210 2.74 -9.82 14.96
CA MET A 210 2.69 -11.11 15.63
C MET A 210 1.74 -11.14 16.84
N HIS A 211 1.31 -9.97 17.34
CA HIS A 211 0.42 -9.88 18.50
C HIS A 211 -1.01 -9.45 18.16
N ILE A 212 -1.33 -9.19 16.88
CA ILE A 212 -2.70 -8.84 16.46
C ILE A 212 -3.63 -10.04 16.72
N ARG A 213 -4.59 -9.89 17.65
CA ARG A 213 -5.65 -10.86 17.87
C ARG A 213 -6.63 -10.82 16.72
N ARG A 214 -6.75 -11.92 15.96
CA ARG A 214 -7.60 -11.98 14.76
C ARG A 214 -9.08 -11.80 15.08
N SER A 215 -9.56 -12.27 16.23
CA SER A 215 -10.93 -12.03 16.67
C SER A 215 -11.24 -10.54 16.87
N VAL A 216 -10.36 -9.82 17.58
CA VAL A 216 -10.51 -8.36 17.79
C VAL A 216 -10.45 -7.59 16.47
N LEU A 217 -9.52 -7.97 15.59
CA LEU A 217 -9.44 -7.39 14.26
C LEU A 217 -10.73 -7.61 13.46
N LYS A 218 -11.27 -8.83 13.49
CA LYS A 218 -12.51 -9.18 12.78
C LYS A 218 -13.69 -8.36 13.29
N GLU A 219 -13.85 -8.23 14.59
CA GLU A 219 -14.87 -7.39 15.22
C GLU A 219 -14.76 -5.92 14.73
N ILE A 220 -13.54 -5.35 14.72
CA ILE A 220 -13.30 -3.99 14.25
C ILE A 220 -13.71 -3.82 12.77
N VAL A 221 -13.32 -4.79 11.93
CA VAL A 221 -13.62 -4.73 10.50
C VAL A 221 -15.13 -4.84 10.26
N LEU A 222 -15.79 -5.83 10.87
CA LEU A 222 -17.24 -6.05 10.72
C LEU A 222 -18.06 -4.87 11.27
N GLU A 223 -17.68 -4.33 12.44
CA GLU A 223 -18.31 -3.13 12.99
C GLU A 223 -18.30 -1.97 11.99
N VAL A 224 -17.14 -1.71 11.35
CA VAL A 224 -17.01 -0.64 10.38
C VAL A 224 -17.82 -0.95 9.11
N LEU A 225 -17.74 -2.16 8.58
CA LEU A 225 -18.49 -2.56 7.38
C LEU A 225 -20.00 -2.36 7.59
N HIS A 226 -20.56 -2.88 8.70
CA HIS A 226 -21.98 -2.72 9.04
C HIS A 226 -22.37 -1.25 9.22
N ARG A 227 -21.57 -0.47 9.97
CA ARG A 227 -21.83 0.97 10.21
C ARG A 227 -21.96 1.77 8.92
N TYR A 228 -21.22 1.40 7.87
CA TYR A 228 -21.22 2.10 6.58
C TYR A 228 -22.05 1.40 5.50
N GLY A 229 -22.87 0.40 5.87
CA GLY A 229 -23.80 -0.28 4.96
C GLY A 229 -23.14 -1.27 4.00
N TYR A 230 -21.95 -1.75 4.30
CA TYR A 230 -21.25 -2.79 3.53
C TYR A 230 -21.71 -4.17 4.01
N THR A 231 -22.92 -4.57 3.65
CA THR A 231 -23.58 -5.79 4.15
C THR A 231 -23.68 -6.90 3.09
N ASP A 232 -22.92 -6.79 2.00
CA ASP A 232 -22.88 -7.81 0.96
C ASP A 232 -22.45 -9.16 1.53
N PRO A 233 -23.22 -10.26 1.33
CA PRO A 233 -22.93 -11.56 1.94
C PRO A 233 -21.61 -12.18 1.47
N LEU A 234 -21.13 -11.90 0.24
CA LEU A 234 -19.83 -12.35 -0.23
C LEU A 234 -18.72 -11.60 0.47
N LEU A 235 -18.87 -10.28 0.64
CA LEU A 235 -17.89 -9.45 1.32
C LEU A 235 -17.71 -9.87 2.78
N LEU A 236 -18.81 -10.10 3.51
CA LEU A 236 -18.75 -10.56 4.90
C LEU A 236 -18.11 -11.94 4.99
N TYR A 237 -18.50 -12.87 4.12
CA TYR A 237 -17.88 -14.20 4.03
C TYR A 237 -16.36 -14.12 3.74
N LEU A 238 -15.94 -13.25 2.83
CA LEU A 238 -14.51 -13.06 2.55
C LEU A 238 -13.77 -12.45 3.72
N THR A 239 -14.40 -11.55 4.47
CA THR A 239 -13.83 -10.99 5.71
C THR A 239 -13.50 -12.10 6.71
N ASP A 240 -14.45 -13.01 6.94
CA ASP A 240 -14.26 -14.16 7.83
C ASP A 240 -13.15 -15.08 7.32
N VAL A 241 -13.24 -15.53 6.07
CA VAL A 241 -12.29 -16.49 5.50
C VAL A 241 -10.86 -15.98 5.47
N ILE A 242 -10.66 -14.69 5.17
CA ILE A 242 -9.31 -14.10 5.06
C ILE A 242 -8.71 -13.85 6.45
N ILE A 243 -9.50 -13.34 7.41
CA ILE A 243 -8.99 -13.06 8.76
C ILE A 243 -8.79 -14.34 9.56
N ASP A 244 -9.68 -15.30 9.44
CA ASP A 244 -9.63 -16.56 10.20
C ASP A 244 -8.64 -17.57 9.60
N LYS A 245 -8.11 -17.33 8.39
CA LYS A 245 -7.10 -18.21 7.81
C LYS A 245 -5.95 -18.41 8.78
N ASP A 246 -5.69 -19.67 9.14
CA ASP A 246 -4.47 -20.03 9.83
C ASP A 246 -3.34 -20.24 8.82
N PRO A 247 -2.34 -19.35 8.74
CA PRO A 247 -1.26 -19.45 7.77
C PRO A 247 -0.30 -20.61 8.05
N LEU A 248 -0.31 -21.19 9.25
CA LEU A 248 0.50 -22.35 9.64
C LEU A 248 -0.12 -23.67 9.19
N LYS A 249 -1.44 -23.70 8.99
CA LYS A 249 -2.13 -24.93 8.63
C LYS A 249 -1.71 -25.41 7.24
N ASN A 250 -1.08 -26.59 7.19
CA ASN A 250 -0.56 -27.20 5.96
C ASN A 250 0.42 -26.29 5.20
N CYS A 251 1.16 -25.42 5.92
CA CYS A 251 2.12 -24.51 5.35
C CYS A 251 3.29 -25.28 4.68
N ARG A 252 3.71 -24.83 3.50
CA ARG A 252 4.94 -25.31 2.87
C ARG A 252 6.12 -24.42 3.25
N TYR A 253 7.11 -25.02 3.87
CA TYR A 253 8.36 -24.33 4.18
C TYR A 253 9.28 -24.34 2.97
N CYS A 254 9.85 -23.18 2.62
CA CYS A 254 10.83 -22.98 1.56
C CYS A 254 12.11 -22.40 2.15
N GLY A 255 13.26 -22.92 1.75
CA GLY A 255 14.57 -22.58 2.33
C GLY A 255 15.12 -23.73 3.18
N ARG A 256 16.21 -23.47 3.87
CA ARG A 256 16.86 -24.42 4.80
C ARG A 256 16.32 -24.20 6.21
N LEU A 257 16.23 -25.25 7.01
CA LEU A 257 15.81 -25.13 8.41
C LEU A 257 16.68 -24.14 9.19
N THR A 258 17.98 -24.06 8.86
CA THR A 258 18.93 -23.11 9.44
C THR A 258 18.60 -21.64 9.14
N ASP A 259 17.74 -21.36 8.17
CA ASP A 259 17.30 -19.98 7.88
C ASP A 259 16.48 -19.38 9.03
N TRP A 260 15.88 -20.24 9.88
CA TRP A 260 15.14 -19.82 11.10
C TRP A 260 16.04 -19.62 12.32
N ASP A 261 17.31 -20.03 12.28
CA ASP A 261 18.25 -19.87 13.40
C ASP A 261 18.42 -18.39 13.74
N GLY A 262 18.31 -18.05 15.02
CA GLY A 262 18.41 -16.68 15.50
C GLY A 262 17.19 -15.79 15.20
N LEU A 263 16.06 -16.35 14.69
CA LEU A 263 14.81 -15.62 14.58
C LEU A 263 14.18 -15.50 15.98
N PRO A 264 13.97 -14.28 16.52
CA PRO A 264 13.33 -14.11 17.82
C PRO A 264 11.89 -14.65 17.83
N ASP A 265 11.48 -15.28 18.92
CA ASP A 265 10.11 -15.83 19.10
C ASP A 265 9.03 -14.78 18.85
N SER A 266 9.26 -13.53 19.26
CA SER A 266 8.37 -12.40 19.01
C SER A 266 8.20 -12.01 17.53
N LYS A 267 8.97 -12.64 16.62
CA LYS A 267 8.91 -12.45 15.16
C LYS A 267 8.58 -13.74 14.40
N CYS A 268 8.28 -14.79 15.13
CA CYS A 268 7.92 -16.10 14.60
C CYS A 268 6.44 -16.34 14.84
N LEU A 269 5.67 -16.55 13.78
CA LEU A 269 4.22 -16.75 13.90
C LEU A 269 3.87 -18.10 14.54
N SER A 270 4.68 -19.13 14.29
CA SER A 270 4.51 -20.47 14.88
C SER A 270 4.70 -20.50 16.39
N LYS A 271 5.30 -19.46 16.97
CA LYS A 271 5.49 -19.32 18.42
C LYS A 271 4.37 -18.51 19.10
N GLN A 272 3.41 -18.00 18.32
CA GLN A 272 2.27 -17.26 18.86
C GLN A 272 1.11 -18.20 19.19
N PRO A 273 0.23 -17.82 20.14
CA PRO A 273 -1.01 -18.56 20.41
C PRO A 273 -1.90 -18.66 19.18
N SER A 274 -2.72 -19.71 19.10
CA SER A 274 -3.72 -19.84 18.02
C SER A 274 -4.63 -18.62 17.96
N GLY A 275 -4.94 -18.14 16.75
CA GLY A 275 -5.76 -16.94 16.54
C GLY A 275 -5.02 -15.62 16.75
N VAL A 276 -3.72 -15.65 17.04
CA VAL A 276 -2.89 -14.45 17.21
C VAL A 276 -1.88 -14.34 16.07
N GLY A 277 -1.67 -13.13 15.59
CA GLY A 277 -0.74 -12.78 14.54
C GLY A 277 -1.34 -12.76 13.12
N LEU A 278 -0.86 -11.82 12.32
CA LEU A 278 -1.16 -11.71 10.89
C LEU A 278 0.03 -12.16 10.06
N PRO A 279 -0.20 -12.89 8.96
CA PRO A 279 0.87 -13.30 8.06
C PRO A 279 1.51 -12.08 7.38
N ILE A 280 2.83 -11.98 7.46
CA ILE A 280 3.57 -10.97 6.69
C ILE A 280 3.74 -11.51 5.27
N GLY A 281 3.20 -10.79 4.28
CA GLY A 281 3.32 -11.14 2.85
C GLY A 281 2.04 -10.96 2.05
N ASP A 282 0.88 -10.92 2.69
CA ASP A 282 -0.40 -10.72 2.04
C ASP A 282 -0.81 -9.24 2.00
N LEU A 283 -1.46 -8.83 0.91
CA LEU A 283 -1.96 -7.47 0.71
C LEU A 283 -2.96 -7.06 1.80
N THR A 284 -3.87 -7.97 2.14
CA THR A 284 -4.90 -7.70 3.15
C THR A 284 -4.32 -7.55 4.55
N SER A 285 -3.22 -8.23 4.89
CA SER A 285 -2.55 -8.04 6.17
C SER A 285 -2.06 -6.60 6.37
N GLN A 286 -1.63 -5.94 5.30
CA GLN A 286 -1.23 -4.52 5.33
C GLN A 286 -2.43 -3.59 5.59
N LEU A 287 -3.58 -3.88 4.96
CA LEU A 287 -4.81 -3.14 5.20
C LEU A 287 -5.31 -3.36 6.63
N PHE A 288 -5.39 -4.60 7.05
CA PHE A 288 -5.86 -4.99 8.37
C PHE A 288 -5.01 -4.41 9.51
N SER A 289 -3.69 -4.35 9.31
CA SER A 289 -2.81 -3.69 10.26
C SER A 289 -3.12 -2.20 10.40
N ASN A 290 -3.38 -1.49 9.31
CA ASN A 290 -3.78 -0.09 9.37
C ASN A 290 -5.17 0.09 10.00
N ILE A 291 -6.13 -0.79 9.71
CA ILE A 291 -7.47 -0.76 10.31
C ILE A 291 -7.38 -0.96 11.84
N PHE A 292 -6.58 -1.93 12.29
CA PHE A 292 -6.40 -2.23 13.70
C PHE A 292 -5.85 -1.01 14.48
N LEU A 293 -4.77 -0.42 13.98
CA LEU A 293 -4.16 0.75 14.64
C LEU A 293 -4.88 2.08 14.37
N ASN A 294 -5.83 2.13 13.45
CA ASN A 294 -6.65 3.34 13.30
C ASN A 294 -7.44 3.65 14.58
N LYS A 295 -7.75 2.65 15.42
CA LYS A 295 -8.33 2.90 16.76
C LYS A 295 -7.36 3.68 17.65
N LEU A 296 -6.07 3.32 17.65
CA LEU A 296 -5.01 4.06 18.35
C LEU A 296 -4.83 5.47 17.76
N ASP A 297 -4.76 5.58 16.43
CA ASP A 297 -4.62 6.87 15.76
C ASP A 297 -5.73 7.84 16.19
N ARG A 298 -6.98 7.35 16.19
CA ARG A 298 -8.15 8.14 16.59
C ARG A 298 -8.17 8.46 18.09
N PHE A 299 -7.73 7.55 18.94
CA PHE A 299 -7.56 7.78 20.37
C PHE A 299 -6.57 8.93 20.61
N ILE A 300 -5.40 8.89 19.97
CA ILE A 300 -4.35 9.91 20.16
C ILE A 300 -4.81 11.28 19.62
N VAL A 301 -5.37 11.30 18.41
CA VAL A 301 -5.73 12.57 17.75
C VAL A 301 -6.99 13.19 18.36
N TYR A 302 -8.04 12.40 18.61
CA TYR A 302 -9.36 12.96 19.00
C TYR A 302 -9.66 12.87 20.48
N GLN A 303 -9.13 11.87 21.22
CA GLN A 303 -9.40 11.76 22.66
C GLN A 303 -8.28 12.40 23.50
N LEU A 304 -7.01 12.18 23.14
CA LEU A 304 -5.89 12.84 23.80
C LEU A 304 -5.61 14.27 23.26
N GLY A 305 -6.17 14.62 22.09
CA GLY A 305 -6.11 15.95 21.50
C GLY A 305 -4.75 16.33 20.91
N PHE A 306 -3.93 15.35 20.49
CA PHE A 306 -2.65 15.63 19.84
C PHE A 306 -2.85 15.97 18.36
N LYS A 307 -2.65 17.23 17.99
CA LYS A 307 -2.72 17.72 16.60
C LYS A 307 -1.50 17.31 15.77
N HIS A 308 -0.35 17.16 16.42
CA HIS A 308 0.92 16.82 15.78
C HIS A 308 1.27 15.37 16.09
N TYR A 309 0.81 14.50 15.21
CA TYR A 309 0.90 13.05 15.30
C TYR A 309 1.22 12.47 13.94
N GLY A 310 1.96 11.35 13.90
CA GLY A 310 2.14 10.58 12.68
C GLY A 310 2.61 9.16 12.97
N ARG A 311 2.19 8.21 12.08
CA ARG A 311 2.48 6.78 12.23
C ARG A 311 2.90 6.12 10.92
N TYR A 312 3.91 5.26 11.04
CA TYR A 312 4.31 4.34 9.99
C TYR A 312 4.37 2.91 10.54
N VAL A 313 3.34 2.11 10.26
CA VAL A 313 3.11 0.77 10.84
C VAL A 313 3.03 0.85 12.36
N ASP A 314 4.04 0.36 13.06
CA ASP A 314 4.22 0.29 14.51
C ASP A 314 5.03 1.45 15.10
N ASP A 315 5.73 2.21 14.27
CA ASP A 315 6.55 3.37 14.66
C ASP A 315 5.74 4.65 14.53
N PHE A 316 5.56 5.40 15.63
CA PHE A 316 4.76 6.61 15.66
C PHE A 316 5.34 7.67 16.59
N TRP A 317 4.95 8.91 16.35
CA TRP A 317 5.43 10.05 17.10
C TRP A 317 4.31 11.04 17.41
N LEU A 318 4.47 11.75 18.53
CA LEU A 318 3.66 12.87 18.99
C LEU A 318 4.57 14.05 19.25
N ILE A 319 4.11 15.26 18.94
CA ILE A 319 4.85 16.50 19.21
C ILE A 319 3.93 17.47 19.96
N ASP A 320 4.46 18.09 21.00
CA ASP A 320 3.76 19.12 21.78
C ASP A 320 4.78 20.09 22.38
N GLU A 321 4.34 21.31 22.76
CA GLU A 321 5.16 22.28 23.49
C GLU A 321 5.37 21.84 24.95
N SER A 322 4.37 21.13 25.55
CA SER A 322 4.48 20.60 26.92
C SER A 322 5.08 19.21 26.95
N LYS A 323 6.23 19.12 27.62
CA LYS A 323 6.91 17.85 27.91
C LYS A 323 6.10 16.97 28.85
N GLU A 324 5.45 17.56 29.82
CA GLU A 324 4.61 16.91 30.84
C GLU A 324 3.41 16.22 30.16
N LYS A 325 2.74 16.90 29.23
CA LYS A 325 1.62 16.36 28.47
C LYS A 325 2.04 15.12 27.66
N LEU A 326 3.24 15.14 27.07
CA LEU A 326 3.79 13.99 26.36
C LEU A 326 4.15 12.84 27.30
N GLN A 327 4.65 13.12 28.51
CA GLN A 327 4.91 12.11 29.53
C GLN A 327 3.63 11.42 30.00
N ASP A 328 2.58 12.21 30.28
CA ASP A 328 1.25 11.68 30.65
C ASP A 328 0.63 10.82 29.54
N ALA A 329 0.88 11.19 28.29
CA ALA A 329 0.40 10.43 27.14
C ALA A 329 0.96 9.00 27.10
N ILE A 330 2.19 8.77 27.58
CA ILE A 330 2.80 7.41 27.58
C ILE A 330 1.94 6.42 28.37
N ALA A 331 1.52 6.79 29.58
CA ALA A 331 0.70 5.95 30.43
C ALA A 331 -0.68 5.67 29.79
N LYS A 332 -1.32 6.71 29.26
CA LYS A 332 -2.63 6.61 28.59
C LYS A 332 -2.58 5.75 27.33
N ILE A 333 -1.55 5.93 26.52
CA ILE A 333 -1.33 5.11 25.30
C ILE A 333 -1.01 3.66 25.68
N SER A 334 -0.19 3.44 26.70
CA SER A 334 0.12 2.09 27.19
C SER A 334 -1.13 1.36 27.66
N SER A 335 -1.99 2.02 28.44
CA SER A 335 -3.26 1.48 28.91
C SER A 335 -4.19 1.15 27.73
N PHE A 336 -4.32 2.07 26.76
CA PHE A 336 -5.13 1.83 25.57
C PHE A 336 -4.61 0.62 24.76
N LEU A 337 -3.30 0.54 24.52
CA LEU A 337 -2.69 -0.57 23.79
C LEU A 337 -2.92 -1.90 24.51
N SER A 338 -2.80 -1.93 25.85
CA SER A 338 -3.07 -3.11 26.67
C SER A 338 -4.51 -3.58 26.52
N SER A 339 -5.49 -2.69 26.41
CA SER A 339 -6.90 -3.03 26.22
C SER A 339 -7.18 -3.77 24.90
N ILE A 340 -6.34 -3.53 23.87
CA ILE A 340 -6.42 -4.23 22.58
C ILE A 340 -5.38 -5.35 22.42
N GLY A 341 -4.69 -5.71 23.52
CA GLY A 341 -3.72 -6.81 23.56
C GLY A 341 -2.35 -6.46 22.96
N MET A 342 -1.97 -5.18 22.94
CA MET A 342 -0.69 -4.67 22.44
C MET A 342 0.14 -4.07 23.57
N THR A 343 1.46 -3.95 23.34
CA THR A 343 2.39 -3.41 24.32
C THR A 343 3.39 -2.45 23.64
N LEU A 344 3.68 -1.33 24.29
CA LEU A 344 4.77 -0.45 23.87
C LEU A 344 6.12 -1.15 24.02
N HIS A 345 7.02 -0.92 23.08
CA HIS A 345 8.38 -1.47 23.17
C HIS A 345 9.20 -0.67 24.20
N PRO A 346 9.56 -1.26 25.36
CA PRO A 346 10.10 -0.51 26.51
C PRO A 346 11.40 0.23 26.19
N LYS A 347 12.23 -0.32 25.31
CA LYS A 347 13.53 0.28 24.91
C LYS A 347 13.41 1.29 23.77
N LYS A 348 12.20 1.57 23.26
CA LYS A 348 11.99 2.48 22.12
C LYS A 348 11.07 3.66 22.46
N ILE A 349 10.89 3.94 23.72
CA ILE A 349 10.24 5.16 24.21
C ILE A 349 11.30 6.24 24.28
N ARG A 350 11.17 7.29 23.44
CA ARG A 350 12.15 8.38 23.37
C ARG A 350 11.43 9.72 23.42
N LEU A 351 11.74 10.51 24.42
CA LEU A 351 11.23 11.88 24.59
C LEU A 351 12.40 12.85 24.63
N HIS A 352 12.49 13.73 23.65
CA HIS A 352 13.58 14.70 23.53
C HIS A 352 13.13 15.98 22.84
N PRO A 353 13.91 17.09 22.91
CA PRO A 353 13.60 18.34 22.23
C PRO A 353 13.53 18.16 20.70
N CYS A 354 12.67 18.95 20.05
CA CYS A 354 12.58 18.97 18.58
C CYS A 354 13.81 19.55 17.88
N THR A 355 14.72 20.17 18.62
CA THR A 355 16.02 20.66 18.14
C THR A 355 17.07 19.57 18.00
N ASP A 356 16.84 18.41 18.59
CA ASP A 356 17.72 17.26 18.50
C ASP A 356 17.69 16.59 17.14
N LYS A 357 18.61 15.65 16.92
CA LYS A 357 18.61 14.79 15.73
C LYS A 357 17.54 13.70 15.86
N ILE A 358 16.46 13.84 15.12
CA ILE A 358 15.32 12.93 15.15
C ILE A 358 15.46 11.90 14.04
N SER A 359 15.63 10.63 14.43
CA SER A 359 15.69 9.51 13.47
C SER A 359 14.31 8.95 13.22
N PHE A 360 13.85 8.92 11.94
CA PHE A 360 12.58 8.35 11.54
C PHE A 360 12.67 7.79 10.11
N LEU A 361 12.24 6.56 9.90
CA LEU A 361 12.15 5.88 8.60
C LEU A 361 13.45 5.91 7.77
N GLY A 362 14.59 5.83 8.42
CA GLY A 362 15.91 5.84 7.76
C GLY A 362 16.44 7.23 7.41
N ALA A 363 15.73 8.27 7.80
CA ALA A 363 16.18 9.65 7.78
C ALA A 363 16.60 10.12 9.18
N VAL A 364 17.40 11.17 9.23
CA VAL A 364 17.73 11.96 10.42
C VAL A 364 17.34 13.40 10.12
N CYS A 365 16.29 13.87 10.79
CA CYS A 365 15.83 15.26 10.71
C CYS A 365 16.53 16.06 11.83
N SER A 366 17.05 17.21 11.50
CA SER A 366 17.61 18.21 12.42
C SER A 366 17.15 19.61 11.97
N PRO A 367 17.29 20.65 12.79
CA PRO A 367 16.94 22.00 12.37
C PRO A 367 17.57 22.32 11.00
N TRP A 368 16.73 22.67 10.04
CA TRP A 368 17.09 23.10 8.67
C TRP A 368 17.75 22.05 7.78
N HIS A 369 18.07 20.85 8.29
CA HIS A 369 18.77 19.81 7.54
C HIS A 369 18.12 18.44 7.67
N ARG A 370 18.11 17.71 6.56
CA ARG A 370 17.67 16.31 6.50
C ARG A 370 18.76 15.45 5.90
N HIS A 371 19.20 14.45 6.65
CA HIS A 371 20.23 13.51 6.23
C HIS A 371 19.70 12.09 6.18
N THR A 372 20.35 11.22 5.41
CA THR A 372 20.12 9.78 5.52
C THR A 372 20.76 9.24 6.81
N SER A 373 20.15 8.18 7.35
CA SER A 373 20.77 7.46 8.46
C SER A 373 22.10 6.82 8.04
N LYS A 374 23.06 6.76 8.95
CA LYS A 374 24.35 6.05 8.74
C LYS A 374 24.14 4.61 8.26
N ARG A 375 23.09 3.94 8.73
CA ARG A 375 22.71 2.59 8.30
C ARG A 375 22.37 2.53 6.81
N THR A 376 21.64 3.49 6.28
CA THR A 376 21.25 3.54 4.85
C THR A 376 22.46 3.75 3.96
N THR A 377 23.34 4.70 4.33
CA THR A 377 24.58 4.94 3.58
C THR A 377 25.54 3.76 3.63
N GLN A 378 25.67 3.11 4.79
CA GLN A 378 26.51 1.91 4.92
C GLN A 378 25.97 0.72 4.11
N LYS A 379 24.63 0.52 4.09
CA LYS A 379 24.00 -0.49 3.21
C LYS A 379 24.33 -0.23 1.74
N PHE A 380 24.25 1.01 1.29
CA PHE A 380 24.59 1.36 -0.08
C PHE A 380 26.06 1.06 -0.38
N LYS A 381 26.99 1.48 0.50
CA LYS A 381 28.41 1.19 0.37
C LYS A 381 28.69 -0.32 0.27
N ASN A 382 28.13 -1.10 1.20
CA ASN A 382 28.32 -2.56 1.20
C ASN A 382 27.76 -3.20 -0.09
N LYS A 383 26.65 -2.67 -0.62
CA LYS A 383 26.05 -3.16 -1.85
C LYS A 383 26.91 -2.83 -3.07
N LEU A 384 27.52 -1.63 -3.11
CA LEU A 384 28.49 -1.26 -4.16
C LEU A 384 29.70 -2.19 -4.13
N LEU A 385 30.33 -2.37 -2.97
CA LEU A 385 31.49 -3.27 -2.82
C LEU A 385 31.18 -4.71 -3.25
N LEU A 386 29.99 -5.22 -2.91
CA LEU A 386 29.57 -6.55 -3.36
C LEU A 386 29.41 -6.62 -4.88
N MET A 387 28.89 -5.58 -5.52
CA MET A 387 28.77 -5.51 -6.97
C MET A 387 30.14 -5.43 -7.64
N GLU A 388 31.05 -4.63 -7.09
CA GLU A 388 32.46 -4.53 -7.54
C GLU A 388 33.16 -5.88 -7.51
N SER A 389 33.04 -6.60 -6.38
CA SER A 389 33.64 -7.93 -6.25
C SER A 389 33.10 -8.98 -7.21
N ASN A 390 31.85 -8.84 -7.61
CA ASN A 390 31.23 -9.73 -8.60
C ASN A 390 31.65 -9.34 -10.04
N CYS A 391 31.85 -8.04 -10.30
CA CYS A 391 32.28 -7.54 -11.60
C CYS A 391 33.73 -7.86 -11.92
N SER A 392 34.61 -7.94 -10.91
CA SER A 392 36.02 -8.25 -11.09
C SER A 392 36.32 -9.73 -11.36
N LYS A 393 35.34 -10.63 -11.13
CA LYS A 393 35.53 -12.09 -11.21
C LYS A 393 35.06 -12.71 -12.53
N GLU A 394 34.10 -12.11 -13.22
CA GLU A 394 33.46 -12.65 -14.43
C GLU A 394 33.07 -11.56 -15.43
N LYS A 395 32.99 -11.92 -16.73
CA LYS A 395 32.38 -11.03 -17.73
C LYS A 395 30.92 -10.76 -17.34
N ILE A 396 30.59 -9.49 -17.14
CA ILE A 396 29.26 -9.05 -16.73
C ILE A 396 28.28 -9.27 -17.90
N ASP A 397 27.32 -10.15 -17.72
CA ASP A 397 26.23 -10.34 -18.67
C ASP A 397 25.23 -9.17 -18.65
N ASP A 398 24.39 -9.05 -19.67
CA ASP A 398 23.38 -7.99 -19.78
C ASP A 398 22.35 -7.96 -18.64
N SER A 399 22.07 -9.12 -18.04
CA SER A 399 21.15 -9.24 -16.91
C SER A 399 21.78 -8.66 -15.64
N ALA A 400 23.02 -9.02 -15.36
CA ALA A 400 23.78 -8.46 -14.24
C ALA A 400 23.96 -6.95 -14.38
N ARG A 401 24.28 -6.47 -15.59
CA ARG A 401 24.36 -5.04 -15.91
C ARG A 401 23.07 -4.29 -15.59
N LYS A 402 21.94 -4.80 -16.05
CA LYS A 402 20.60 -4.21 -15.74
C LYS A 402 20.32 -4.16 -14.25
N ASN A 403 20.63 -5.24 -13.53
CA ASN A 403 20.41 -5.34 -12.09
C ASN A 403 21.27 -4.35 -11.30
N ILE A 404 22.54 -4.18 -11.66
CA ILE A 404 23.47 -3.21 -11.06
C ILE A 404 22.95 -1.79 -11.28
N SER A 405 22.62 -1.43 -12.53
CA SER A 405 22.09 -0.12 -12.88
C SER A 405 20.77 0.18 -12.12
N ALA A 406 19.87 -0.78 -12.05
CA ALA A 406 18.61 -0.64 -11.32
C ALA A 406 18.84 -0.42 -9.81
N CYS A 407 19.78 -1.16 -9.22
CA CYS A 407 20.14 -1.03 -7.82
C CYS A 407 20.73 0.35 -7.50
N ILE A 408 21.74 0.79 -8.27
CA ILE A 408 22.37 2.11 -8.08
C ILE A 408 21.31 3.22 -8.25
N ASN A 409 20.52 3.17 -9.31
CA ASN A 409 19.47 4.18 -9.56
C ASN A 409 18.41 4.22 -8.46
N SER A 410 18.07 3.08 -7.85
CA SER A 410 17.15 3.03 -6.71
C SER A 410 17.72 3.78 -5.50
N TYR A 411 18.99 3.57 -5.17
CA TYR A 411 19.66 4.31 -4.09
C TYR A 411 19.80 5.79 -4.40
N LEU A 412 20.23 6.16 -5.61
CA LEU A 412 20.37 7.57 -6.01
C LEU A 412 19.04 8.31 -5.97
N GLY A 413 17.97 7.65 -6.42
CA GLY A 413 16.61 8.19 -6.34
C GLY A 413 16.21 8.48 -4.89
N TYR A 414 16.49 7.57 -3.96
CA TYR A 414 16.21 7.77 -2.55
C TYR A 414 17.12 8.83 -1.91
N LEU A 415 18.44 8.71 -2.10
CA LEU A 415 19.45 9.60 -1.53
C LEU A 415 19.31 11.05 -2.01
N GLY A 416 18.80 11.25 -3.23
CA GLY A 416 18.53 12.58 -3.82
C GLY A 416 17.52 13.43 -3.06
N HIS A 417 16.75 12.83 -2.13
CA HIS A 417 15.85 13.55 -1.24
C HIS A 417 16.53 14.10 0.05
N PHE A 418 17.82 13.86 0.22
CA PHE A 418 18.55 14.19 1.46
C PHE A 418 19.78 15.05 1.17
N SER A 419 20.25 15.77 2.18
CA SER A 419 21.49 16.55 2.10
C SER A 419 22.72 15.65 2.33
N ALA A 420 23.04 14.78 1.36
CA ALA A 420 24.13 13.81 1.48
C ALA A 420 25.14 13.88 0.31
N ASP A 421 25.20 15.01 -0.39
CA ASP A 421 25.77 15.17 -1.71
C ASP A 421 27.22 14.72 -1.81
N THR A 422 28.10 15.25 -0.94
CA THR A 422 29.54 15.01 -1.02
C THR A 422 29.91 13.55 -0.78
N TYR A 423 29.27 12.90 0.18
CA TYR A 423 29.58 11.52 0.53
C TYR A 423 29.11 10.52 -0.53
N VAL A 424 27.91 10.74 -1.08
CA VAL A 424 27.35 9.89 -2.13
C VAL A 424 28.12 10.04 -3.44
N CYS A 425 28.46 11.28 -3.81
CA CYS A 425 29.27 11.56 -5.00
C CYS A 425 30.66 10.89 -4.86
N LYS A 426 31.29 11.01 -3.68
CA LYS A 426 32.59 10.38 -3.42
C LYS A 426 32.53 8.85 -3.56
N MET A 427 31.54 8.20 -2.93
CA MET A 427 31.36 6.75 -3.05
C MET A 427 31.17 6.26 -4.48
N LEU A 428 30.51 7.07 -5.33
CA LEU A 428 30.31 6.73 -6.75
C LEU A 428 31.55 6.96 -7.57
N VAL A 429 32.28 8.06 -7.34
CA VAL A 429 33.50 8.42 -8.08
C VAL A 429 34.62 7.45 -7.76
N ASP A 430 34.72 7.01 -6.52
CA ASP A 430 35.73 6.04 -6.07
C ASP A 430 35.39 4.58 -6.47
N SER A 431 34.23 4.34 -7.09
CA SER A 431 33.80 2.99 -7.48
C SER A 431 34.34 2.59 -8.84
N ILE A 432 34.96 1.42 -8.92
CA ILE A 432 35.42 0.82 -10.20
C ILE A 432 34.26 0.53 -11.17
N LEU A 433 33.02 0.51 -10.68
CA LEU A 433 31.83 0.34 -11.52
C LEU A 433 31.63 1.50 -12.50
N LEU A 434 32.25 2.68 -12.25
CA LEU A 434 32.20 3.80 -13.20
C LEU A 434 32.85 3.51 -14.55
N GLU A 435 33.75 2.55 -14.63
CA GLU A 435 34.31 2.08 -15.91
C GLU A 435 33.24 1.46 -16.83
N HIS A 436 32.14 0.98 -16.22
CA HIS A 436 31.04 0.30 -16.91
C HIS A 436 29.78 1.16 -17.04
N PHE A 437 29.74 2.38 -16.44
CA PHE A 437 28.56 3.21 -16.38
C PHE A 437 28.84 4.66 -16.74
N SER A 438 27.86 5.31 -17.38
CA SER A 438 27.83 6.76 -17.52
C SER A 438 26.74 7.37 -16.61
N ILE A 439 27.05 8.52 -16.01
CA ILE A 439 26.08 9.29 -15.20
C ILE A 439 25.44 10.33 -16.10
N HIS A 440 24.12 10.22 -16.31
CA HIS A 440 23.36 11.18 -17.10
C HIS A 440 22.54 12.09 -16.16
N LYS A 441 22.74 13.40 -16.27
CA LYS A 441 21.86 14.37 -15.61
C LYS A 441 20.45 14.23 -16.17
N THR A 442 19.46 14.11 -15.29
CA THR A 442 18.04 14.15 -15.63
C THR A 442 17.42 15.35 -14.91
N SER A 443 16.51 16.05 -15.57
CA SER A 443 15.87 17.27 -15.05
C SER A 443 15.21 17.11 -13.66
N ASN A 444 14.87 15.88 -13.28
CA ASN A 444 14.12 15.59 -12.05
C ASN A 444 14.88 14.78 -11.00
N ALA A 445 16.18 14.53 -11.18
CA ALA A 445 16.97 13.75 -10.22
C ALA A 445 18.25 14.51 -9.82
N ARG A 446 18.42 14.77 -8.54
CA ARG A 446 19.55 15.52 -7.97
C ARG A 446 20.92 14.92 -8.36
N TYR A 447 21.04 13.61 -8.41
CA TYR A 447 22.29 12.90 -8.76
C TYR A 447 22.33 12.34 -10.19
N GLY A 448 21.30 12.60 -11.00
CA GLY A 448 21.19 12.00 -12.33
C GLY A 448 20.79 10.52 -12.29
N LYS A 449 20.93 9.86 -13.43
CA LYS A 449 20.73 8.41 -13.57
C LYS A 449 21.99 7.78 -14.14
N VAL A 450 22.33 6.62 -13.60
CA VAL A 450 23.37 5.78 -14.13
C VAL A 450 22.81 4.94 -15.27
N LYS A 451 23.44 5.01 -16.44
CA LYS A 451 23.19 4.11 -17.57
C LYS A 451 24.43 3.28 -17.83
N MET A 452 24.20 2.00 -18.14
CA MET A 452 25.29 1.13 -18.62
C MET A 452 25.87 1.69 -19.91
N LEU A 453 27.18 1.70 -20.01
CA LEU A 453 27.87 1.86 -21.27
C LEU A 453 27.53 0.61 -22.10
N LYS A 454 27.08 0.77 -23.32
CA LYS A 454 27.06 -0.32 -24.29
C LYS A 454 28.52 -0.65 -24.56
N ASP A 455 28.87 -1.93 -24.53
CA ASP A 455 30.17 -2.31 -25.06
C ASP A 455 30.25 -1.72 -26.46
N SER A 456 31.17 -0.77 -26.67
CA SER A 456 31.56 -0.41 -28.00
C SER A 456 32.06 -1.70 -28.63
N LEU A 457 31.28 -2.22 -29.56
CA LEU A 457 31.69 -3.33 -30.41
C LEU A 457 33.13 -3.03 -30.90
N LYS A 458 34.12 -3.73 -30.35
CA LYS A 458 35.38 -3.97 -30.98
C LYS A 458 35.32 -5.31 -31.68
#